data_da93a3532ba6cc51ed46adfedfdd8197
#
_entry.id   da93a3532ba6cc51ed46adfedfdd8197
#
_cell.length_a   1.000
_cell.length_b   1.000
_cell.length_c   1.000
_cell.angle_alpha   90.00
_cell.angle_beta   90.00
_cell.angle_gamma   90.00
#
_symmetry.space_group_name_H-M   'P 1'
#
loop_
_entity.id
_entity.type
_entity.pdbx_description
1 polymer ?
#
loop_
_entity_poly.entity_id
_entity_poly.type
_entity_poly.pdbx_seq_one_letter_code
_entity_poly.pdbx_strand_id
1 'polypeptide(L)'
;MALQIIALAVAVVLGLSITAWVFLPAFQGREAARRDLGTHRLAIGGWVAVIVLNAMIALPLSPFLHIEGGLTTGTFLVAALSSDIPMLLVVYVRLIMPGAVTLEELGLRRLPLDSVLRIGLAAGLSGLVVIDVVGSLLSQVGLRPNQLDQFQFVLSEGPVAFALLLIAAAVVAPFVEELFFRGFLFGIYRRRQPLWVAYLVSSVLFTVLHLEPTRMNPSQMAGLSVGIFLLAILLDWVYQRTGSLYPGMVAHAVNNATGLILFYAVGVR
;
A
#
# COMPACT_ATOMS: atom_id res chain seq x y z
N MET A 1 33.06 0.78 -3.76
CA MET A 1 32.53 2.08 -4.21
C MET A 1 32.19 2.06 -5.70
N ALA A 2 33.14 1.86 -6.66
CA ALA A 2 32.81 1.86 -8.10
C ALA A 2 31.72 0.85 -8.52
N LEU A 3 31.79 -0.40 -8.04
CA LEU A 3 30.80 -1.44 -8.35
C LEU A 3 29.39 -1.08 -7.83
N GLN A 4 29.29 -0.46 -6.66
CA GLN A 4 28.03 0.00 -6.08
C GLN A 4 27.41 1.15 -6.90
N ILE A 5 28.23 2.09 -7.38
CA ILE A 5 27.80 3.20 -8.25
C ILE A 5 27.29 2.64 -9.59
N ILE A 6 28.01 1.69 -10.19
CA ILE A 6 27.62 1.05 -11.44
C ILE A 6 26.29 0.28 -11.23
N ALA A 7 26.18 -0.51 -10.17
CA ALA A 7 24.95 -1.25 -9.85
C ALA A 7 23.74 -0.31 -9.66
N LEU A 8 23.93 0.80 -8.95
CA LEU A 8 22.90 1.81 -8.76
C LEU A 8 22.50 2.47 -10.09
N ALA A 9 23.49 2.87 -10.91
CA ALA A 9 23.22 3.47 -12.21
C ALA A 9 22.45 2.50 -13.13
N VAL A 10 22.83 1.22 -13.16
CA VAL A 10 22.11 0.18 -13.92
C VAL A 10 20.68 0.02 -13.39
N ALA A 11 20.49 -0.05 -12.07
CA ALA A 11 19.16 -0.18 -11.48
C ALA A 11 18.26 1.03 -11.81
N VAL A 12 18.79 2.24 -11.78
CA VAL A 12 18.08 3.48 -12.16
C VAL A 12 17.69 3.44 -13.64
N VAL A 13 18.63 3.13 -14.53
CA VAL A 13 18.35 3.06 -15.99
C VAL A 13 17.29 2.00 -16.29
N LEU A 14 17.40 0.81 -15.72
CA LEU A 14 16.42 -0.25 -15.89
C LEU A 14 15.04 0.16 -15.33
N GLY A 15 15.01 0.74 -14.15
CA GLY A 15 13.77 1.21 -13.52
C GLY A 15 13.08 2.30 -14.37
N LEU A 16 13.82 3.29 -14.84
CA LEU A 16 13.29 4.32 -15.73
C LEU A 16 12.81 3.74 -17.07
N SER A 17 13.55 2.78 -17.62
CA SER A 17 13.15 2.10 -18.86
C SER A 17 11.86 1.32 -18.68
N ILE A 18 11.69 0.60 -17.56
CA ILE A 18 10.45 -0.12 -17.22
C ILE A 18 9.32 0.89 -17.04
N THR A 19 9.55 1.98 -16.31
CA THR A 19 8.55 3.02 -16.08
C THR A 19 8.09 3.65 -17.40
N ALA A 20 9.03 4.01 -18.27
CA ALA A 20 8.72 4.53 -19.61
C ALA A 20 7.93 3.51 -20.45
N TRP A 21 8.36 2.24 -20.44
CA TRP A 21 7.68 1.16 -21.13
C TRP A 21 6.27 0.93 -20.63
N VAL A 22 6.03 1.03 -19.33
CA VAL A 22 4.69 0.93 -18.72
C VAL A 22 3.81 2.11 -19.14
N PHE A 23 4.35 3.33 -19.19
CA PHE A 23 3.59 4.53 -19.50
C PHE A 23 3.32 4.72 -21.01
N LEU A 24 4.16 4.17 -21.88
CA LEU A 24 4.05 4.35 -23.32
C LEU A 24 2.63 4.15 -23.91
N PRO A 25 1.85 3.10 -23.55
CA PRO A 25 0.52 2.93 -24.12
C PRO A 25 -0.46 4.05 -23.79
N ALA A 26 -0.27 4.75 -22.64
CA ALA A 26 -1.12 5.88 -22.27
C ALA A 26 -0.97 7.05 -23.25
N PHE A 27 0.24 7.28 -23.72
CA PHE A 27 0.56 8.34 -24.70
C PHE A 27 0.24 7.94 -26.16
N GLN A 28 0.04 6.64 -26.41
CA GLN A 28 -0.42 6.12 -27.70
C GLN A 28 -1.96 6.17 -27.84
N GLY A 29 -2.66 6.60 -26.79
CA GLY A 29 -4.11 6.82 -26.78
C GLY A 29 -4.91 5.70 -26.15
N ARG A 30 -6.24 5.95 -26.06
CA ARG A 30 -7.20 5.12 -25.33
C ARG A 30 -7.17 3.65 -25.72
N GLU A 31 -7.14 3.33 -27.01
CA GLU A 31 -7.17 1.94 -27.46
C GLU A 31 -5.91 1.17 -27.09
N ALA A 32 -4.72 1.79 -27.20
CA ALA A 32 -3.46 1.19 -26.78
C ALA A 32 -3.45 0.92 -25.27
N ALA A 33 -3.90 1.90 -24.47
CA ALA A 33 -4.04 1.77 -23.04
C ALA A 33 -5.03 0.65 -22.64
N ARG A 34 -6.17 0.54 -23.34
CA ARG A 34 -7.18 -0.52 -23.09
C ARG A 34 -6.69 -1.91 -23.47
N ARG A 35 -5.92 -2.06 -24.56
CA ARG A 35 -5.32 -3.35 -24.96
C ARG A 35 -4.37 -3.90 -23.91
N ASP A 36 -3.79 -3.05 -23.09
CA ASP A 36 -2.84 -3.45 -22.05
C ASP A 36 -3.51 -3.85 -20.71
N LEU A 37 -4.82 -3.60 -20.56
CA LEU A 37 -5.53 -3.93 -19.32
C LEU A 37 -5.46 -5.43 -19.01
N GLY A 38 -5.12 -5.78 -17.78
CA GLY A 38 -5.03 -7.15 -17.28
C GLY A 38 -3.74 -7.90 -17.67
N THR A 39 -2.78 -7.23 -18.30
CA THR A 39 -1.47 -7.83 -18.62
C THR A 39 -0.52 -7.81 -17.41
N HIS A 40 0.44 -8.74 -17.37
CA HIS A 40 1.55 -8.72 -16.40
C HIS A 40 2.38 -7.43 -16.51
N ARG A 41 2.59 -6.95 -17.73
CA ARG A 41 3.25 -5.67 -18.00
C ARG A 41 2.62 -4.53 -17.22
N LEU A 42 1.28 -4.41 -17.28
CA LEU A 42 0.59 -3.33 -16.61
C LEU A 42 0.63 -3.51 -15.08
N ALA A 43 0.36 -4.71 -14.58
CA ALA A 43 0.28 -4.96 -13.15
C ALA A 43 1.67 -4.89 -12.47
N ILE A 44 2.60 -5.76 -12.88
CA ILE A 44 3.93 -5.85 -12.27
C ILE A 44 4.77 -4.62 -12.64
N GLY A 45 4.73 -4.21 -13.92
CA GLY A 45 5.42 -3.01 -14.37
C GLY A 45 4.92 -1.73 -13.69
N GLY A 46 3.61 -1.61 -13.46
CA GLY A 46 3.02 -0.50 -12.72
C GLY A 46 3.48 -0.46 -11.26
N TRP A 47 3.58 -1.62 -10.60
CA TRP A 47 4.13 -1.72 -9.26
C TRP A 47 5.62 -1.35 -9.21
N VAL A 48 6.42 -1.86 -10.17
CA VAL A 48 7.84 -1.47 -10.31
C VAL A 48 7.98 0.04 -10.56
N ALA A 49 7.11 0.63 -11.40
CA ALA A 49 7.09 2.06 -11.63
C ALA A 49 6.84 2.86 -10.35
N VAL A 50 5.95 2.39 -9.46
CA VAL A 50 5.74 3.01 -8.13
C VAL A 50 7.02 3.01 -7.32
N ILE A 51 7.74 1.88 -7.25
CA ILE A 51 9.02 1.78 -6.51
C ILE A 51 10.06 2.74 -7.08
N VAL A 52 10.20 2.79 -8.40
CA VAL A 52 11.17 3.68 -9.07
C VAL A 52 10.84 5.15 -8.81
N LEU A 53 9.58 5.53 -8.98
CA LEU A 53 9.12 6.90 -8.73
C LEU A 53 9.26 7.28 -7.25
N ASN A 54 8.93 6.35 -6.33
CA ASN A 54 9.17 6.55 -4.90
C ASN A 54 10.65 6.80 -4.63
N ALA A 55 11.55 5.97 -5.16
CA ALA A 55 12.98 6.15 -4.99
C ALA A 55 13.46 7.49 -5.57
N MET A 56 12.94 7.92 -6.72
CA MET A 56 13.27 9.23 -7.33
C MET A 56 12.85 10.42 -6.47
N ILE A 57 11.79 10.28 -5.67
CA ILE A 57 11.33 11.31 -4.73
C ILE A 57 12.11 11.19 -3.41
N ALA A 58 12.23 9.99 -2.85
CA ALA A 58 12.79 9.75 -1.52
C ALA A 58 14.31 9.95 -1.48
N LEU A 59 15.07 9.55 -2.53
CA LEU A 59 16.53 9.68 -2.53
C LEU A 59 17.02 11.12 -2.43
N PRO A 60 16.50 12.11 -3.21
CA PRO A 60 16.88 13.51 -3.05
C PRO A 60 16.47 14.10 -1.70
N LEU A 61 15.40 13.58 -1.08
CA LEU A 61 14.93 14.02 0.22
C LEU A 61 15.65 13.36 1.39
N SER A 62 16.37 12.26 1.15
CA SER A 62 17.02 11.47 2.20
C SER A 62 17.97 12.27 3.10
N PRO A 63 18.75 13.27 2.65
CA PRO A 63 19.57 14.09 3.54
C PRO A 63 18.75 14.91 4.54
N PHE A 64 17.50 15.25 4.17
CA PHE A 64 16.58 16.00 5.03
C PHE A 64 15.74 15.07 5.95
N LEU A 65 15.71 13.76 5.61
CA LEU A 65 15.00 12.74 6.38
C LEU A 65 15.89 12.00 7.38
N HIS A 66 17.23 12.10 7.23
CA HIS A 66 18.20 11.57 8.18
C HIS A 66 18.43 12.60 9.31
N ILE A 67 17.48 12.64 10.25
CA ILE A 67 17.65 13.40 11.47
C ILE A 67 18.26 12.47 12.52
N GLU A 68 19.37 12.87 13.11
CA GLU A 68 19.93 12.22 14.29
C GLU A 68 18.83 12.20 15.37
N GLY A 69 18.29 11.02 15.71
CA GLY A 69 17.23 10.89 16.70
C GLY A 69 16.01 10.04 16.29
N GLY A 70 15.93 9.59 15.03
CA GLY A 70 14.86 8.69 14.58
C GLY A 70 13.76 9.38 13.75
N LEU A 71 12.64 8.69 13.55
CA LEU A 71 11.48 9.22 12.83
C LEU A 71 10.80 10.34 13.64
N THR A 72 10.34 11.35 12.92
CA THR A 72 9.45 12.40 13.42
C THR A 72 8.14 12.38 12.62
N THR A 73 7.10 13.05 13.10
CA THR A 73 5.86 13.23 12.34
C THR A 73 6.12 13.82 10.96
N GLY A 74 6.99 14.83 10.87
CA GLY A 74 7.32 15.46 9.59
C GLY A 74 7.99 14.51 8.61
N THR A 75 9.00 13.76 9.05
CA THR A 75 9.71 12.79 8.21
C THR A 75 8.81 11.62 7.81
N PHE A 76 7.93 11.17 8.72
CA PHE A 76 6.92 10.15 8.41
C PHE A 76 5.95 10.62 7.32
N LEU A 77 5.39 11.83 7.45
CA LEU A 77 4.46 12.37 6.45
C LEU A 77 5.11 12.52 5.07
N VAL A 78 6.36 12.97 5.02
CA VAL A 78 7.11 13.05 3.74
C VAL A 78 7.34 11.65 3.16
N ALA A 79 7.70 10.67 3.97
CA ALA A 79 7.88 9.29 3.51
C ALA A 79 6.55 8.69 3.00
N ALA A 80 5.43 8.90 3.70
CA ALA A 80 4.10 8.47 3.27
C ALA A 80 3.71 9.10 1.92
N LEU A 81 3.84 10.42 1.78
CA LEU A 81 3.54 11.11 0.53
C LEU A 81 4.45 10.66 -0.62
N SER A 82 5.72 10.37 -0.35
CA SER A 82 6.64 9.85 -1.37
C SER A 82 6.24 8.48 -1.90
N SER A 83 5.46 7.71 -1.15
CA SER A 83 4.88 6.42 -1.56
C SER A 83 3.51 6.59 -2.23
N ASP A 84 2.65 7.44 -1.67
CA ASP A 84 1.27 7.64 -2.12
C ASP A 84 1.18 8.34 -3.49
N ILE A 85 2.00 9.39 -3.69
CA ILE A 85 2.01 10.16 -4.94
C ILE A 85 2.32 9.28 -6.17
N PRO A 86 3.36 8.42 -6.17
CA PRO A 86 3.62 7.48 -7.26
C PRO A 86 2.46 6.53 -7.55
N MET A 87 1.77 6.02 -6.53
CA MET A 87 0.62 5.15 -6.72
C MET A 87 -0.51 5.87 -7.47
N LEU A 88 -0.86 7.07 -7.02
CA LEU A 88 -1.86 7.91 -7.69
C LEU A 88 -1.43 8.28 -9.10
N LEU A 89 -0.16 8.61 -9.31
CA LEU A 89 0.38 8.97 -10.62
C LEU A 89 0.29 7.81 -11.61
N VAL A 90 0.65 6.60 -11.19
CA VAL A 90 0.53 5.39 -12.04
C VAL A 90 -0.93 5.14 -12.41
N VAL A 91 -1.86 5.18 -11.46
CA VAL A 91 -3.29 5.00 -11.72
C VAL A 91 -3.79 6.08 -12.69
N TYR A 92 -3.47 7.35 -12.42
CA TYR A 92 -3.90 8.47 -13.24
C TYR A 92 -3.37 8.36 -14.67
N VAL A 93 -2.06 8.27 -14.85
CA VAL A 93 -1.42 8.27 -16.19
C VAL A 93 -1.80 7.02 -16.98
N ARG A 94 -1.89 5.85 -16.32
CA ARG A 94 -2.14 4.61 -17.05
C ARG A 94 -3.60 4.32 -17.35
N LEU A 95 -4.51 4.79 -16.51
CA LEU A 95 -5.92 4.41 -16.62
C LEU A 95 -6.84 5.60 -16.89
N ILE A 96 -6.69 6.68 -16.12
CA ILE A 96 -7.63 7.80 -16.14
C ILE A 96 -7.34 8.76 -17.29
N MET A 97 -6.11 9.24 -17.41
CA MET A 97 -5.69 10.20 -18.42
C MET A 97 -6.01 9.75 -19.86
N PRO A 98 -5.70 8.52 -20.28
CA PRO A 98 -6.06 8.04 -21.62
C PRO A 98 -7.54 7.62 -21.75
N GLY A 99 -8.33 7.69 -20.68
CA GLY A 99 -9.71 7.19 -20.65
C GLY A 99 -9.81 5.67 -20.83
N ALA A 100 -8.80 4.92 -20.39
CA ALA A 100 -8.77 3.46 -20.52
C ALA A 100 -9.85 2.78 -19.67
N VAL A 101 -10.18 3.36 -18.51
CA VAL A 101 -11.28 2.92 -17.63
C VAL A 101 -12.03 4.13 -17.09
N THR A 102 -13.27 3.91 -16.65
CA THR A 102 -14.04 4.88 -15.87
C THR A 102 -13.69 4.74 -14.38
N LEU A 103 -14.05 5.75 -13.57
CA LEU A 103 -13.90 5.67 -12.12
C LEU A 103 -14.70 4.51 -11.50
N GLU A 104 -15.88 4.22 -12.05
CA GLU A 104 -16.69 3.07 -11.62
C GLU A 104 -16.02 1.73 -11.96
N GLU A 105 -15.43 1.61 -13.15
CA GLU A 105 -14.66 0.42 -13.56
C GLU A 105 -13.40 0.21 -12.71
N LEU A 106 -12.87 1.29 -12.12
CA LEU A 106 -11.76 1.26 -11.16
C LEU A 106 -12.21 0.87 -9.75
N GLY A 107 -13.52 0.84 -9.50
CA GLY A 107 -14.10 0.46 -8.22
C GLY A 107 -14.61 1.63 -7.37
N LEU A 108 -14.53 2.89 -7.85
CA LEU A 108 -15.16 4.04 -7.18
C LEU A 108 -16.68 4.07 -7.42
N ARG A 109 -17.29 2.87 -7.37
CA ARG A 109 -18.72 2.67 -7.49
C ARG A 109 -19.41 2.97 -6.18
N ARG A 110 -20.41 3.86 -6.22
CA ARG A 110 -21.20 4.20 -5.05
C ARG A 110 -22.09 3.02 -4.61
N LEU A 111 -22.09 2.75 -3.32
CA LEU A 111 -23.03 1.87 -2.63
C LEU A 111 -23.78 2.70 -1.59
N PRO A 112 -24.95 2.22 -1.09
CA PRO A 112 -25.60 2.83 0.06
C PRO A 112 -24.63 2.91 1.25
N LEU A 113 -24.61 4.06 1.93
CA LEU A 113 -23.65 4.33 3.01
C LEU A 113 -23.73 3.28 4.14
N ASP A 114 -24.94 2.86 4.48
CA ASP A 114 -25.18 1.81 5.49
C ASP A 114 -24.52 0.48 5.08
N SER A 115 -24.55 0.13 3.79
CA SER A 115 -23.90 -1.08 3.26
C SER A 115 -22.39 -0.94 3.29
N VAL A 116 -21.85 0.24 2.91
CA VAL A 116 -20.41 0.52 3.01
C VAL A 116 -19.91 0.35 4.44
N LEU A 117 -20.61 0.97 5.39
CA LEU A 117 -20.23 0.91 6.81
C LEU A 117 -20.39 -0.51 7.38
N ARG A 118 -21.52 -1.17 7.14
CA ARG A 118 -21.74 -2.54 7.66
C ARG A 118 -20.69 -3.52 7.16
N ILE A 119 -20.43 -3.53 5.84
CA ILE A 119 -19.46 -4.45 5.25
C ILE A 119 -18.05 -4.08 5.70
N GLY A 120 -17.70 -2.79 5.64
CA GLY A 120 -16.36 -2.33 6.00
C GLY A 120 -16.03 -2.55 7.48
N LEU A 121 -16.96 -2.22 8.40
CA LEU A 121 -16.77 -2.47 9.83
C LEU A 121 -16.69 -3.96 10.13
N ALA A 122 -17.59 -4.78 9.57
CA ALA A 122 -17.57 -6.22 9.78
C ALA A 122 -16.26 -6.85 9.28
N ALA A 123 -15.82 -6.47 8.09
CA ALA A 123 -14.56 -6.97 7.53
C ALA A 123 -13.34 -6.46 8.33
N GLY A 124 -13.31 -5.18 8.69
CA GLY A 124 -12.22 -4.60 9.48
C GLY A 124 -12.09 -5.25 10.85
N LEU A 125 -13.19 -5.40 11.58
CA LEU A 125 -13.19 -6.07 12.89
C LEU A 125 -12.83 -7.56 12.78
N SER A 126 -13.33 -8.26 11.77
CA SER A 126 -12.95 -9.66 11.52
C SER A 126 -11.47 -9.78 11.18
N GLY A 127 -10.94 -8.86 10.38
CA GLY A 127 -9.53 -8.79 10.05
C GLY A 127 -8.64 -8.60 11.28
N LEU A 128 -9.01 -7.67 12.17
CA LEU A 128 -8.31 -7.44 13.43
C LEU A 128 -8.23 -8.73 14.28
N VAL A 129 -9.36 -9.42 14.46
CA VAL A 129 -9.39 -10.67 15.25
C VAL A 129 -8.50 -11.73 14.61
N VAL A 130 -8.57 -11.92 13.29
CA VAL A 130 -7.76 -12.93 12.60
C VAL A 130 -6.26 -12.59 12.69
N ILE A 131 -5.89 -11.33 12.47
CA ILE A 131 -4.49 -10.89 12.52
C ILE A 131 -3.95 -11.02 13.94
N ASP A 132 -4.71 -10.65 14.97
CA ASP A 132 -4.30 -10.75 16.37
C ASP A 132 -4.12 -12.20 16.81
N VAL A 133 -5.07 -13.08 16.48
CA VAL A 133 -4.96 -14.51 16.77
C VAL A 133 -3.75 -15.13 16.07
N VAL A 134 -3.58 -14.87 14.77
CA VAL A 134 -2.44 -15.39 14.01
C VAL A 134 -1.13 -14.80 14.53
N GLY A 135 -1.07 -13.51 14.82
CA GLY A 135 0.09 -12.84 15.42
C GLY A 135 0.48 -13.44 16.77
N SER A 136 -0.50 -13.76 17.62
CA SER A 136 -0.29 -14.42 18.90
C SER A 136 0.28 -15.83 18.73
N LEU A 137 -0.21 -16.61 17.78
CA LEU A 137 0.33 -17.94 17.46
C LEU A 137 1.76 -17.86 16.89
N LEU A 138 2.03 -16.93 15.98
CA LEU A 138 3.36 -16.71 15.42
C LEU A 138 4.36 -16.29 16.51
N SER A 139 3.94 -15.51 17.48
CA SER A 139 4.77 -15.08 18.60
C SER A 139 5.24 -16.26 19.47
N GLN A 140 4.44 -17.32 19.60
CA GLN A 140 4.81 -18.55 20.34
C GLN A 140 5.94 -19.32 19.67
N VAL A 141 6.12 -19.17 18.35
CA VAL A 141 7.22 -19.78 17.59
C VAL A 141 8.36 -18.80 17.29
N GLY A 142 8.38 -17.65 17.98
CA GLY A 142 9.46 -16.66 17.89
C GLY A 142 9.33 -15.67 16.75
N LEU A 143 8.24 -15.70 15.97
CA LEU A 143 7.95 -14.71 14.94
C LEU A 143 7.11 -13.58 15.55
N ARG A 144 7.73 -12.44 15.79
CA ARG A 144 7.10 -11.31 16.50
C ARG A 144 6.66 -10.22 15.50
N PRO A 145 5.39 -10.21 15.03
CA PRO A 145 4.90 -9.12 14.21
C PRO A 145 4.87 -7.83 15.04
N ASN A 146 5.72 -6.88 14.72
CA ASN A 146 5.71 -5.58 15.38
C ASN A 146 5.96 -4.48 14.33
N GLN A 147 4.87 -3.86 13.89
CA GLN A 147 4.90 -2.70 13.00
C GLN A 147 4.83 -1.38 13.78
N LEU A 148 4.31 -1.42 15.00
CA LEU A 148 3.96 -0.21 15.75
C LEU A 148 5.19 0.47 16.37
N ASP A 149 6.29 -0.25 16.57
CA ASP A 149 7.53 0.33 17.14
C ASP A 149 8.05 1.52 16.32
N GLN A 150 7.82 1.56 15.02
CA GLN A 150 8.22 2.68 14.17
C GLN A 150 7.46 3.97 14.49
N PHE A 151 6.32 3.90 15.18
CA PHE A 151 5.47 5.05 15.51
C PHE A 151 5.72 5.59 16.92
N GLN A 152 6.77 5.13 17.62
CA GLN A 152 7.08 5.61 18.99
C GLN A 152 7.30 7.11 19.07
N PHE A 153 7.71 7.77 17.98
CA PHE A 153 7.89 9.22 17.96
C PHE A 153 6.62 10.00 18.33
N VAL A 154 5.41 9.48 18.04
CA VAL A 154 4.17 10.18 18.39
C VAL A 154 3.93 10.25 19.89
N LEU A 155 4.54 9.35 20.68
CA LEU A 155 4.44 9.38 22.14
C LEU A 155 5.23 10.56 22.71
N SER A 156 6.35 10.91 22.08
CA SER A 156 7.19 12.06 22.49
C SER A 156 6.73 13.39 21.89
N GLU A 157 6.15 13.38 20.69
CA GLU A 157 5.69 14.59 19.99
C GLU A 157 4.25 15.01 20.38
N GLY A 158 3.50 14.11 21.02
CA GLY A 158 2.22 14.42 21.65
C GLY A 158 0.97 14.27 20.74
N PRO A 159 -0.20 14.75 21.20
CA PRO A 159 -1.49 14.42 20.58
C PRO A 159 -1.68 14.97 19.17
N VAL A 160 -1.04 16.09 18.82
CA VAL A 160 -1.13 16.62 17.45
C VAL A 160 -0.41 15.73 16.48
N ALA A 161 0.78 15.22 16.84
CA ALA A 161 1.53 14.26 16.05
C ALA A 161 0.74 12.96 15.84
N PHE A 162 0.11 12.47 16.91
CA PHE A 162 -0.77 11.30 16.84
C PHE A 162 -1.97 11.53 15.89
N ALA A 163 -2.62 12.70 15.98
CA ALA A 163 -3.75 13.03 15.10
C ALA A 163 -3.33 13.06 13.61
N LEU A 164 -2.17 13.66 13.32
CA LEU A 164 -1.62 13.70 11.95
C LEU A 164 -1.27 12.29 11.44
N LEU A 165 -0.63 11.47 12.27
CA LEU A 165 -0.36 10.07 11.94
C LEU A 165 -1.65 9.30 11.69
N LEU A 166 -2.67 9.48 12.54
CA LEU A 166 -3.95 8.79 12.41
C LEU A 166 -4.66 9.17 11.09
N ILE A 167 -4.67 10.45 10.73
CA ILE A 167 -5.23 10.90 9.44
C ILE A 167 -4.46 10.30 8.28
N ALA A 168 -3.13 10.34 8.30
CA ALA A 168 -2.31 9.79 7.24
C ALA A 168 -2.52 8.28 7.09
N ALA A 169 -2.43 7.51 8.17
CA ALA A 169 -2.44 6.06 8.14
C ALA A 169 -3.84 5.43 8.11
N ALA A 170 -4.89 6.11 8.61
CA ALA A 170 -6.24 5.55 8.65
C ALA A 170 -7.22 6.20 7.65
N VAL A 171 -6.83 7.28 6.97
CA VAL A 171 -7.69 7.92 5.95
C VAL A 171 -6.99 8.01 4.61
N VAL A 172 -5.80 8.65 4.57
CA VAL A 172 -5.11 8.92 3.29
C VAL A 172 -4.56 7.63 2.69
N ALA A 173 -3.75 6.88 3.45
CA ALA A 173 -3.15 5.64 2.97
C ALA A 173 -4.20 4.61 2.53
N PRO A 174 -5.27 4.29 3.30
CA PRO A 174 -6.33 3.38 2.84
C PRO A 174 -6.99 3.83 1.54
N PHE A 175 -7.21 5.13 1.35
CA PHE A 175 -7.77 5.62 0.08
C PHE A 175 -6.84 5.35 -1.09
N VAL A 176 -5.57 5.73 -0.98
CA VAL A 176 -4.56 5.60 -2.05
C VAL A 176 -4.25 4.13 -2.32
N GLU A 177 -4.03 3.36 -1.27
CA GLU A 177 -3.66 1.96 -1.37
C GLU A 177 -4.79 1.09 -1.92
N GLU A 178 -6.04 1.29 -1.48
CA GLU A 178 -7.17 0.56 -2.06
C GLU A 178 -7.36 0.91 -3.54
N LEU A 179 -7.19 2.18 -3.91
CA LEU A 179 -7.27 2.59 -5.31
C LEU A 179 -6.19 1.89 -6.16
N PHE A 180 -4.96 1.81 -5.66
CA PHE A 180 -3.84 1.19 -6.37
C PHE A 180 -3.91 -0.34 -6.33
N PHE A 181 -4.05 -0.95 -5.15
CA PHE A 181 -4.00 -2.41 -5.02
C PHE A 181 -5.30 -3.08 -5.46
N ARG A 182 -6.46 -2.57 -5.05
CA ARG A 182 -7.76 -3.20 -5.37
C ARG A 182 -8.34 -2.69 -6.67
N GLY A 183 -8.24 -1.39 -6.91
CA GLY A 183 -8.72 -0.81 -8.18
C GLY A 183 -7.81 -1.19 -9.35
N PHE A 184 -6.52 -0.88 -9.25
CA PHE A 184 -5.58 -1.08 -10.36
C PHE A 184 -4.99 -2.49 -10.40
N LEU A 185 -4.26 -2.95 -9.36
CA LEU A 185 -3.59 -4.24 -9.42
C LEU A 185 -4.59 -5.40 -9.47
N PHE A 186 -5.43 -5.57 -8.48
CA PHE A 186 -6.37 -6.70 -8.43
C PHE A 186 -7.49 -6.54 -9.46
N GLY A 187 -8.19 -5.40 -9.46
CA GLY A 187 -9.42 -5.20 -10.24
C GLY A 187 -9.20 -5.23 -11.75
N ILE A 188 -8.12 -4.61 -12.22
CA ILE A 188 -7.78 -4.61 -13.65
C ILE A 188 -7.08 -5.91 -14.05
N TYR A 189 -6.21 -6.45 -13.20
CA TYR A 189 -5.43 -7.65 -13.51
C TYR A 189 -6.29 -8.90 -13.66
N ARG A 190 -7.31 -9.09 -12.80
CA ARG A 190 -8.27 -10.20 -12.88
C ARG A 190 -9.11 -10.21 -14.16
N ARG A 191 -9.08 -9.16 -14.99
CA ARG A 191 -9.79 -9.14 -16.28
C ARG A 191 -9.24 -10.16 -17.28
N ARG A 192 -7.96 -10.56 -17.13
CA ARG A 192 -7.29 -11.53 -18.02
C ARG A 192 -6.61 -12.67 -17.28
N GLN A 193 -6.45 -12.57 -15.97
CA GLN A 193 -5.76 -13.56 -15.18
C GLN A 193 -6.76 -14.40 -14.37
N PRO A 194 -6.45 -15.65 -14.07
CA PRO A 194 -7.23 -16.44 -13.13
C PRO A 194 -7.38 -15.71 -11.79
N LEU A 195 -8.54 -15.81 -11.18
CA LEU A 195 -8.87 -15.06 -9.97
C LEU A 195 -7.86 -15.29 -8.83
N TRP A 196 -7.44 -16.56 -8.63
CA TRP A 196 -6.44 -16.90 -7.61
C TRP A 196 -5.09 -16.24 -7.85
N VAL A 197 -4.68 -16.06 -9.15
CA VAL A 197 -3.44 -15.35 -9.50
C VAL A 197 -3.57 -13.87 -9.15
N ALA A 198 -4.74 -13.25 -9.40
CA ALA A 198 -4.96 -11.87 -9.05
C ALA A 198 -4.90 -11.64 -7.53
N TYR A 199 -5.52 -12.54 -6.73
CA TYR A 199 -5.38 -12.53 -5.27
C TYR A 199 -3.93 -12.64 -4.82
N LEU A 200 -3.22 -13.64 -5.33
CA LEU A 200 -1.84 -13.89 -4.92
C LEU A 200 -0.93 -12.70 -5.27
N VAL A 201 -1.00 -12.22 -6.51
CA VAL A 201 -0.13 -11.12 -6.97
C VAL A 201 -0.43 -9.83 -6.21
N SER A 202 -1.71 -9.45 -6.08
CA SER A 202 -2.10 -8.23 -5.34
C SER A 202 -1.65 -8.30 -3.89
N SER A 203 -1.93 -9.42 -3.20
CA SER A 203 -1.60 -9.56 -1.77
C SER A 203 -0.09 -9.65 -1.51
N VAL A 204 0.67 -10.35 -2.38
CA VAL A 204 2.13 -10.41 -2.24
C VAL A 204 2.76 -9.04 -2.48
N LEU A 205 2.36 -8.34 -3.54
CA LEU A 205 2.92 -7.02 -3.86
C LEU A 205 2.56 -5.97 -2.79
N PHE A 206 1.35 -6.05 -2.22
CA PHE A 206 0.94 -5.25 -1.07
C PHE A 206 1.83 -5.53 0.14
N THR A 207 2.03 -6.80 0.47
CA THR A 207 2.85 -7.22 1.61
C THR A 207 4.30 -6.73 1.45
N VAL A 208 4.91 -6.95 0.28
CA VAL A 208 6.31 -6.55 0.02
C VAL A 208 6.52 -5.05 0.22
N LEU A 209 5.55 -4.22 -0.16
CA LEU A 209 5.65 -2.78 -0.01
C LEU A 209 5.68 -2.31 1.47
N HIS A 210 5.17 -3.13 2.39
CA HIS A 210 5.14 -2.85 3.83
C HIS A 210 6.35 -3.38 4.60
N LEU A 211 7.29 -4.05 3.91
CA LEU A 211 8.49 -4.58 4.55
C LEU A 211 9.60 -3.53 4.51
N GLU A 212 10.20 -3.27 5.66
CA GLU A 212 11.34 -2.37 5.84
C GLU A 212 12.59 -3.13 6.27
N PRO A 213 13.34 -3.76 5.32
CA PRO A 213 14.48 -4.62 5.65
C PRO A 213 15.61 -3.88 6.41
N THR A 214 15.66 -2.55 6.30
CA THR A 214 16.66 -1.71 6.98
C THR A 214 16.30 -1.44 8.44
N ARG A 215 15.05 -1.67 8.85
CA ARG A 215 14.53 -1.37 10.20
C ARG A 215 14.03 -2.61 10.95
N MET A 216 13.69 -3.67 10.22
CA MET A 216 13.09 -4.88 10.77
C MET A 216 14.09 -6.04 10.71
N ASN A 217 14.15 -6.84 11.77
CA ASN A 217 14.86 -8.11 11.71
C ASN A 217 14.03 -9.18 10.97
N PRO A 218 14.65 -10.31 10.55
CA PRO A 218 13.97 -11.36 9.79
C PRO A 218 12.73 -11.94 10.48
N SER A 219 12.73 -12.05 11.82
CA SER A 219 11.59 -12.56 12.59
C SER A 219 10.41 -11.57 12.54
N GLN A 220 10.69 -10.28 12.69
CA GLN A 220 9.67 -9.23 12.57
C GLN A 220 9.09 -9.18 11.14
N MET A 221 9.94 -9.22 10.11
CA MET A 221 9.49 -9.25 8.72
C MET A 221 8.61 -10.46 8.43
N ALA A 222 9.01 -11.65 8.87
CA ALA A 222 8.23 -12.86 8.65
C ALA A 222 6.87 -12.81 9.36
N GLY A 223 6.84 -12.39 10.63
CA GLY A 223 5.60 -12.26 11.39
C GLY A 223 4.65 -11.22 10.79
N LEU A 224 5.18 -10.05 10.42
CA LEU A 224 4.42 -8.97 9.80
C LEU A 224 3.88 -9.38 8.43
N SER A 225 4.69 -10.07 7.61
CA SER A 225 4.28 -10.50 6.27
C SER A 225 3.00 -11.34 6.31
N VAL A 226 2.85 -12.23 7.29
CA VAL A 226 1.65 -13.07 7.41
C VAL A 226 0.43 -12.22 7.71
N GLY A 227 0.51 -11.30 8.67
CA GLY A 227 -0.60 -10.42 9.05
C GLY A 227 -1.05 -9.52 7.89
N ILE A 228 -0.10 -8.85 7.22
CA ILE A 228 -0.38 -7.97 6.08
C ILE A 228 -0.94 -8.76 4.89
N PHE A 229 -0.40 -9.94 4.61
CA PHE A 229 -0.91 -10.81 3.54
C PHE A 229 -2.35 -11.24 3.79
N LEU A 230 -2.70 -11.61 5.02
CA LEU A 230 -4.07 -11.96 5.39
C LEU A 230 -5.03 -10.76 5.26
N LEU A 231 -4.60 -9.58 5.70
CA LEU A 231 -5.34 -8.35 5.49
C LEU A 231 -5.54 -8.06 4.00
N ALA A 232 -4.50 -8.21 3.20
CA ALA A 232 -4.57 -7.98 1.76
C ALA A 232 -5.58 -8.90 1.06
N ILE A 233 -5.56 -10.20 1.38
CA ILE A 233 -6.54 -11.16 0.87
C ILE A 233 -7.96 -10.78 1.29
N LEU A 234 -8.18 -10.39 2.55
CA LEU A 234 -9.48 -9.95 3.04
C LEU A 234 -10.00 -8.73 2.25
N LEU A 235 -9.15 -7.73 2.02
CA LEU A 235 -9.52 -6.52 1.29
C LEU A 235 -9.79 -6.82 -0.21
N ASP A 236 -8.99 -7.69 -0.84
CA ASP A 236 -9.24 -8.18 -2.20
C ASP A 236 -10.60 -8.92 -2.27
N TRP A 237 -10.92 -9.73 -1.24
CA TRP A 237 -12.21 -10.43 -1.14
C TRP A 237 -13.38 -9.46 -0.97
N VAL A 238 -13.26 -8.46 -0.11
CA VAL A 238 -14.28 -7.41 0.06
C VAL A 238 -14.55 -6.72 -1.28
N TYR A 239 -13.48 -6.30 -1.98
CA TYR A 239 -13.61 -5.71 -3.30
C TYR A 239 -14.21 -6.66 -4.33
N GLN A 240 -13.80 -7.94 -4.34
CA GLN A 240 -14.36 -8.96 -5.23
C GLN A 240 -15.86 -9.14 -5.03
N ARG A 241 -16.34 -9.06 -3.80
CA ARG A 241 -17.75 -9.27 -3.45
C ARG A 241 -18.62 -8.04 -3.69
N THR A 242 -18.07 -6.85 -3.53
CA THR A 242 -18.84 -5.60 -3.60
C THR A 242 -18.71 -4.87 -4.93
N GLY A 243 -17.59 -5.06 -5.63
CA GLY A 243 -17.20 -4.25 -6.79
C GLY A 243 -16.96 -2.77 -6.46
N SER A 244 -16.81 -2.44 -5.17
CA SER A 244 -16.61 -1.09 -4.68
C SER A 244 -15.40 -1.04 -3.74
N LEU A 245 -14.59 0.02 -3.84
CA LEU A 245 -13.43 0.24 -2.98
C LEU A 245 -13.83 0.75 -1.58
N TYR A 246 -14.98 1.43 -1.47
CA TYR A 246 -15.37 2.08 -0.21
C TYR A 246 -15.46 1.15 1.00
N PRO A 247 -16.06 -0.07 0.91
CA PRO A 247 -16.05 -1.00 2.05
C PRO A 247 -14.63 -1.46 2.42
N GLY A 248 -13.75 -1.66 1.43
CA GLY A 248 -12.34 -1.98 1.65
C GLY A 248 -11.60 -0.85 2.35
N MET A 249 -11.81 0.40 1.91
CA MET A 249 -11.24 1.59 2.57
C MET A 249 -11.66 1.69 4.04
N VAL A 250 -12.94 1.43 4.36
CA VAL A 250 -13.42 1.41 5.74
C VAL A 250 -12.78 0.27 6.54
N ALA A 251 -12.72 -0.95 5.97
CA ALA A 251 -12.10 -2.09 6.65
C ALA A 251 -10.61 -1.86 6.94
N HIS A 252 -9.89 -1.31 5.97
CA HIS A 252 -8.48 -0.95 6.09
C HIS A 252 -8.27 0.16 7.14
N ALA A 253 -9.09 1.22 7.08
CA ALA A 253 -9.08 2.30 8.07
C ALA A 253 -9.31 1.78 9.49
N VAL A 254 -10.24 0.85 9.69
CA VAL A 254 -10.51 0.22 10.99
C VAL A 254 -9.29 -0.52 11.50
N ASN A 255 -8.62 -1.31 10.65
CA ASN A 255 -7.39 -2.02 11.03
C ASN A 255 -6.30 -1.04 11.49
N ASN A 256 -5.99 -0.04 10.66
CA ASN A 256 -4.92 0.92 10.95
C ASN A 256 -5.26 1.79 12.17
N ALA A 257 -6.48 2.34 12.23
CA ALA A 257 -6.91 3.19 13.34
C ALA A 257 -6.90 2.44 14.67
N THR A 258 -7.43 1.21 14.72
CA THR A 258 -7.49 0.45 15.96
C THR A 258 -6.10 0.14 16.49
N GLY A 259 -5.17 -0.32 15.64
CA GLY A 259 -3.79 -0.57 16.04
C GLY A 259 -3.11 0.68 16.61
N LEU A 260 -3.22 1.81 15.90
CA LEU A 260 -2.61 3.08 16.33
C LEU A 260 -3.23 3.64 17.62
N ILE A 261 -4.56 3.57 17.76
CA ILE A 261 -5.26 4.05 18.96
C ILE A 261 -4.87 3.22 20.18
N LEU A 262 -4.84 1.89 20.05
CA LEU A 262 -4.41 1.00 21.14
C LEU A 262 -2.95 1.24 21.52
N PHE A 263 -2.06 1.38 20.52
CA PHE A 263 -0.65 1.69 20.74
C PHE A 263 -0.48 3.00 21.52
N TYR A 264 -1.13 4.07 21.07
CA TYR A 264 -1.05 5.38 21.72
C TYR A 264 -1.63 5.35 23.15
N ALA A 265 -2.80 4.74 23.33
CA ALA A 265 -3.47 4.65 24.62
C ALA A 265 -2.66 3.85 25.68
N VAL A 266 -1.87 2.85 25.25
CA VAL A 266 -0.98 2.11 26.15
C VAL A 266 0.32 2.86 26.40
N GLY A 267 0.87 3.52 25.39
CA GLY A 267 2.17 4.20 25.46
C GLY A 267 2.15 5.52 26.27
N VAL A 268 0.99 6.14 26.43
CA VAL A 268 0.83 7.42 27.21
C VAL A 268 0.60 7.14 28.71
N ARG A 269 0.41 5.87 29.13
CA ARG A 269 0.27 5.47 30.54
C ARG A 269 1.63 5.26 31.20
#